data_20b7e5b5f17edba506f9a39d69c0ea7e
#
_entry.id   20b7e5b5f17edba506f9a39d69c0ea7e
#
_cell.length_a   1.000
_cell.length_b   1.000
_cell.length_c   1.000
_cell.angle_alpha   90.00
_cell.angle_beta   90.00
_cell.angle_gamma   90.00
#
_symmetry.space_group_name_H-M   'P 1'
#
loop_
_entity.id
_entity.type
_entity.pdbx_description
1 polymer ?
#
loop_
_entity_poly.entity_id
_entity_poly.type
_entity_poly.pdbx_seq_one_letter_code
_entity_poly.pdbx_strand_id
1 'polypeptide(L)'
;TYTLRDGLVWSDGQPVTAGDFAFAWQRAASPELAADYGYMFEVVDGYADMWATDDDGNFLNPDAQLNVVALDEKTLQVTTANYVAYWNELLAFPTYFPVREDVVSNDAWATDPSTYVCNGPYTMESWEHNSVITLVKNPNFYDANEITMETINFYLSDDANNMLSNFKNGDWELIDDVPTNEIT
;
A
#
# COMPACT_ATOMS: atom_id res chain seq x y z
N THR A 1 -4.03 13.60 -15.24
CA THR A 1 -5.08 13.93 -14.27
C THR A 1 -5.99 12.72 -14.11
N TYR A 2 -6.34 12.40 -12.86
CA TYR A 2 -7.23 11.29 -12.48
C TYR A 2 -8.42 11.84 -11.71
N THR A 3 -9.58 11.24 -11.93
CA THR A 3 -10.79 11.57 -11.18
C THR A 3 -11.21 10.34 -10.38
N LEU A 4 -11.31 10.47 -9.07
CA LEU A 4 -11.79 9.42 -8.19
C LEU A 4 -13.28 9.13 -8.42
N ARG A 5 -13.67 7.87 -8.22
CA ARG A 5 -15.07 7.45 -8.26
C ARG A 5 -15.88 8.15 -7.18
N ASP A 6 -17.18 8.27 -7.40
CA ASP A 6 -18.09 8.74 -6.37
C ASP A 6 -18.26 7.70 -5.25
N GLY A 7 -18.43 8.17 -4.03
CA GLY A 7 -18.78 7.31 -2.89
C GLY A 7 -17.65 6.44 -2.36
N LEU A 8 -16.39 6.68 -2.75
CA LEU A 8 -15.25 5.98 -2.16
C LEU A 8 -15.07 6.36 -0.70
N VAL A 9 -14.99 5.35 0.16
CA VAL A 9 -14.74 5.53 1.58
C VAL A 9 -13.68 4.56 2.09
N TRP A 10 -13.00 4.95 3.15
CA TRP A 10 -12.12 4.12 3.94
C TRP A 10 -12.92 3.09 4.76
N SER A 11 -12.24 2.10 5.33
CA SER A 11 -12.86 1.06 6.18
C SER A 11 -13.58 1.63 7.40
N ASP A 12 -13.18 2.81 7.88
CA ASP A 12 -13.82 3.55 8.98
C ASP A 12 -14.98 4.47 8.51
N GLY A 13 -15.30 4.47 7.21
CA GLY A 13 -16.38 5.27 6.62
C GLY A 13 -16.03 6.71 6.26
N GLN A 14 -14.81 7.17 6.52
CA GLN A 14 -14.36 8.49 6.07
C GLN A 14 -14.18 8.51 4.54
N PRO A 15 -14.41 9.64 3.85
CA PRO A 15 -14.25 9.70 2.41
C PRO A 15 -12.78 9.51 1.99
N VAL A 16 -12.55 8.78 0.89
CA VAL A 16 -11.25 8.73 0.21
C VAL A 16 -11.14 9.95 -0.70
N THR A 17 -10.08 10.71 -0.55
CA THR A 17 -9.86 11.95 -1.30
C THR A 17 -8.61 11.92 -2.16
N ALA A 18 -8.52 12.81 -3.15
CA ALA A 18 -7.30 13.02 -3.92
C ALA A 18 -6.14 13.54 -3.03
N GLY A 19 -6.48 14.21 -1.92
CA GLY A 19 -5.51 14.62 -0.91
C GLY A 19 -4.79 13.46 -0.25
N ASP A 20 -5.49 12.34 0.00
CA ASP A 20 -4.87 11.13 0.59
C ASP A 20 -3.81 10.54 -0.34
N PHE A 21 -4.07 10.52 -1.65
CA PHE A 21 -3.09 10.09 -2.64
C PHE A 21 -1.89 11.04 -2.72
N ALA A 22 -2.14 12.35 -2.78
CA ALA A 22 -1.06 13.34 -2.83
C ALA A 22 -0.15 13.24 -1.60
N PHE A 23 -0.75 13.15 -0.41
CA PHE A 23 -0.04 12.95 0.85
C PHE A 23 0.76 11.64 0.83
N ALA A 24 0.11 10.51 0.50
CA ALA A 24 0.73 9.19 0.49
C ALA A 24 1.98 9.13 -0.40
N TRP A 25 1.90 9.72 -1.60
CA TRP A 25 3.00 9.71 -2.57
C TRP A 25 4.15 10.63 -2.12
N GLN A 26 3.84 11.83 -1.59
CA GLN A 26 4.86 12.70 -1.00
C GLN A 26 5.61 11.97 0.12
N ARG A 27 4.86 11.30 1.01
CA ARG A 27 5.43 10.54 2.13
C ARG A 27 6.30 9.38 1.64
N ALA A 28 5.81 8.56 0.70
CA ALA A 28 6.53 7.39 0.19
C ALA A 28 7.79 7.75 -0.61
N ALA A 29 7.80 8.92 -1.27
CA ALA A 29 8.94 9.42 -2.02
C ALA A 29 9.97 10.15 -1.13
N SER A 30 9.61 10.51 0.10
CA SER A 30 10.43 11.40 0.94
C SER A 30 11.72 10.72 1.42
N PRO A 31 12.85 11.46 1.40
CA PRO A 31 14.10 10.99 2.01
C PRO A 31 13.97 10.71 3.51
N GLU A 32 13.07 11.40 4.21
CA GLU A 32 12.83 11.22 5.64
C GLU A 32 12.26 9.83 5.95
N LEU A 33 11.30 9.35 5.15
CA LEU A 33 10.76 8.00 5.29
C LEU A 33 11.74 6.94 4.79
N ALA A 34 12.52 7.26 3.75
CA ALA A 34 13.47 6.35 3.11
C ALA A 34 12.84 4.98 2.76
N ALA A 35 11.61 4.99 2.21
CA ALA A 35 10.88 3.79 1.87
C ALA A 35 11.64 2.93 0.85
N ASP A 36 11.67 1.61 1.04
CA ASP A 36 12.39 0.66 0.17
C ASP A 36 12.05 0.80 -1.31
N TYR A 37 10.80 1.13 -1.62
CA TYR A 37 10.31 1.34 -2.98
C TYR A 37 10.06 2.82 -3.33
N GLY A 38 10.58 3.76 -2.52
CA GLY A 38 10.46 5.20 -2.78
C GLY A 38 11.03 5.61 -4.14
N TYR A 39 12.06 4.91 -4.64
CA TYR A 39 12.66 5.14 -5.95
C TYR A 39 11.68 4.97 -7.13
N MET A 40 10.57 4.26 -6.95
CA MET A 40 9.56 4.13 -8.00
C MET A 40 8.90 5.46 -8.39
N PHE A 41 9.04 6.48 -7.54
CA PHE A 41 8.58 7.84 -7.84
C PHE A 41 9.58 8.65 -8.69
N GLU A 42 10.75 8.10 -9.08
CA GLU A 42 11.73 8.78 -9.93
C GLU A 42 11.17 9.28 -11.27
N VAL A 43 10.10 8.66 -11.73
CA VAL A 43 9.38 9.02 -12.96
C VAL A 43 8.46 10.23 -12.76
N VAL A 44 8.21 10.65 -11.53
CA VAL A 44 7.38 11.82 -11.18
C VAL A 44 8.26 13.05 -11.07
N ASP A 45 7.83 14.14 -11.68
CA ASP A 45 8.52 15.43 -11.62
C ASP A 45 8.66 15.90 -10.16
N GLY A 46 9.81 16.48 -9.83
CA GLY A 46 10.17 16.88 -8.46
C GLY A 46 10.96 15.84 -7.66
N TYR A 47 10.88 14.53 -7.99
CA TYR A 47 11.62 13.50 -7.25
C TYR A 47 13.13 13.73 -7.23
N ALA A 48 13.71 14.05 -8.37
CA ALA A 48 15.15 14.30 -8.48
C ALA A 48 15.60 15.48 -7.59
N ASP A 49 14.77 16.50 -7.47
CA ASP A 49 15.06 17.66 -6.61
C ASP A 49 14.97 17.30 -5.12
N MET A 50 14.06 16.40 -4.72
CA MET A 50 13.95 15.91 -3.35
C MET A 50 15.19 15.14 -2.89
N TRP A 51 15.84 14.43 -3.82
CA TRP A 51 16.99 13.57 -3.53
C TRP A 51 18.34 14.19 -3.93
N ALA A 52 18.35 15.44 -4.42
CA ALA A 52 19.57 16.14 -4.78
C ALA A 52 20.40 16.48 -3.53
N THR A 53 21.68 16.08 -3.52
CA THR A 53 22.60 16.32 -2.41
C THR A 53 23.85 17.05 -2.90
N ASP A 54 24.54 17.76 -1.97
CA ASP A 54 25.87 18.29 -2.16
C ASP A 54 26.94 17.19 -1.99
N ASP A 55 28.22 17.56 -2.13
CA ASP A 55 29.35 16.64 -1.99
C ASP A 55 29.52 16.08 -0.56
N ASP A 56 28.95 16.74 0.43
CA ASP A 56 28.95 16.34 1.84
C ASP A 56 27.71 15.47 2.20
N GLY A 57 26.79 15.26 1.25
CA GLY A 57 25.58 14.46 1.43
C GLY A 57 24.40 15.21 2.02
N ASN A 58 24.44 16.55 2.13
CA ASN A 58 23.31 17.33 2.60
C ASN A 58 22.31 17.56 1.45
N PHE A 59 21.02 17.49 1.74
CA PHE A 59 19.99 17.78 0.74
C PHE A 59 20.04 19.24 0.30
N LEU A 60 20.09 19.47 -1.00
CA LEU A 60 20.14 20.81 -1.61
C LEU A 60 18.79 21.52 -1.52
N ASN A 61 17.69 20.77 -1.60
CA ASN A 61 16.34 21.29 -1.69
C ASN A 61 15.45 20.61 -0.62
N PRO A 62 15.61 20.92 0.66
CA PRO A 62 14.87 20.23 1.74
C PRO A 62 13.35 20.44 1.67
N ASP A 63 12.88 21.47 0.98
CA ASP A 63 11.44 21.77 0.77
C ASP A 63 10.90 21.24 -0.57
N ALA A 64 11.71 20.52 -1.36
CA ALA A 64 11.29 19.98 -2.64
C ALA A 64 10.19 18.91 -2.44
N GLN A 65 9.25 18.88 -3.37
CA GLN A 65 8.11 17.96 -3.35
C GLN A 65 7.87 17.38 -4.74
N LEU A 66 7.20 16.23 -4.78
CA LEU A 66 6.68 15.68 -6.04
C LEU A 66 5.64 16.65 -6.64
N ASN A 67 5.62 16.74 -7.96
CA ASN A 67 4.57 17.46 -8.68
C ASN A 67 3.28 16.61 -8.76
N VAL A 68 2.69 16.40 -7.59
CA VAL A 68 1.43 15.68 -7.36
C VAL A 68 0.53 16.58 -6.54
N VAL A 69 -0.63 16.95 -7.08
CA VAL A 69 -1.53 17.94 -6.50
C VAL A 69 -2.97 17.44 -6.51
N ALA A 70 -3.64 17.51 -5.38
CA ALA A 70 -5.09 17.41 -5.31
C ALA A 70 -5.69 18.76 -5.73
N LEU A 71 -6.31 18.82 -6.92
CA LEU A 71 -6.96 20.04 -7.42
C LEU A 71 -8.26 20.31 -6.69
N ASP A 72 -8.94 19.26 -6.27
CA ASP A 72 -10.12 19.22 -5.42
C ASP A 72 -10.19 17.86 -4.71
N GLU A 73 -11.28 17.57 -3.99
CA GLU A 73 -11.42 16.31 -3.23
C GLU A 73 -11.33 15.04 -4.09
N LYS A 74 -11.62 15.13 -5.40
CA LYS A 74 -11.69 13.98 -6.31
C LYS A 74 -10.67 14.03 -7.45
N THR A 75 -10.03 15.14 -7.68
CA THR A 75 -9.17 15.33 -8.85
C THR A 75 -7.69 15.37 -8.44
N LEU A 76 -6.97 14.32 -8.80
CA LEU A 76 -5.51 14.23 -8.62
C LEU A 76 -4.82 14.60 -9.93
N GLN A 77 -3.92 15.57 -9.88
CA GLN A 77 -3.02 15.91 -10.97
C GLN A 77 -1.61 15.44 -10.66
N VAL A 78 -1.00 14.75 -11.61
CA VAL A 78 0.39 14.28 -11.53
C VAL A 78 1.12 14.75 -12.76
N THR A 79 2.33 15.26 -12.57
CA THR A 79 3.26 15.59 -13.65
C THR A 79 4.41 14.59 -13.63
N THR A 80 4.66 13.92 -14.74
CA THR A 80 5.81 13.02 -14.87
C THR A 80 7.02 13.79 -15.42
N ALA A 81 8.22 13.43 -14.98
CA ALA A 81 9.47 14.08 -15.42
C ALA A 81 9.71 13.90 -16.92
N ASN A 82 9.27 12.77 -17.48
CA ASN A 82 9.36 12.43 -18.89
C ASN A 82 8.13 11.60 -19.30
N TYR A 83 8.03 11.25 -20.59
CA TYR A 83 7.02 10.30 -21.05
C TYR A 83 7.32 8.90 -20.50
N VAL A 84 6.36 8.31 -19.78
CA VAL A 84 6.46 6.99 -19.15
C VAL A 84 5.38 6.08 -19.76
N ALA A 85 5.79 5.17 -20.66
CA ALA A 85 4.84 4.29 -21.35
C ALA A 85 4.09 3.33 -20.43
N TYR A 86 4.73 2.92 -19.33
CA TYR A 86 4.22 1.98 -18.33
C TYR A 86 3.66 2.68 -17.06
N TRP A 87 3.32 3.95 -17.17
CA TRP A 87 2.85 4.74 -16.01
C TRP A 87 1.64 4.14 -15.31
N ASN A 88 0.65 3.65 -16.08
CA ASN A 88 -0.55 3.08 -15.49
C ASN A 88 -0.29 1.75 -14.75
N GLU A 89 0.70 0.99 -15.20
CA GLU A 89 1.13 -0.25 -14.55
C GLU A 89 1.80 0.03 -13.20
N LEU A 90 2.56 1.13 -13.09
CA LEU A 90 3.15 1.56 -11.82
C LEU A 90 2.08 1.86 -10.76
N LEU A 91 0.96 2.46 -11.15
CA LEU A 91 -0.13 2.80 -10.23
C LEU A 91 -0.77 1.59 -9.56
N ALA A 92 -0.58 0.39 -10.10
CA ALA A 92 -1.04 -0.86 -9.51
C ALA A 92 -0.07 -1.41 -8.44
N PHE A 93 1.12 -0.84 -8.31
CA PHE A 93 2.09 -1.27 -7.30
C PHE A 93 1.74 -0.69 -5.92
N PRO A 94 1.86 -1.47 -4.83
CA PRO A 94 1.42 -1.06 -3.48
C PRO A 94 1.97 0.27 -2.98
N THR A 95 3.19 0.66 -3.40
CA THR A 95 3.80 1.95 -3.03
C THR A 95 2.98 3.17 -3.46
N TYR A 96 2.13 3.02 -4.50
CA TYR A 96 1.23 4.07 -4.99
C TYR A 96 -0.15 4.05 -4.31
N PHE A 97 -0.41 3.12 -3.40
CA PHE A 97 -1.69 3.06 -2.70
C PHE A 97 -1.81 4.22 -1.71
N PRO A 98 -3.02 4.75 -1.53
CA PRO A 98 -3.22 5.87 -0.62
C PRO A 98 -3.13 5.45 0.83
N VAL A 99 -2.67 6.37 1.67
CA VAL A 99 -2.78 6.31 3.13
C VAL A 99 -3.23 7.65 3.66
N ARG A 100 -3.86 7.69 4.83
CA ARG A 100 -4.31 8.93 5.46
C ARG A 100 -3.27 9.46 6.44
N GLU A 101 -3.06 10.77 6.43
CA GLU A 101 -2.12 11.45 7.30
C GLU A 101 -2.41 11.24 8.80
N ASP A 102 -3.68 11.36 9.20
CA ASP A 102 -4.12 11.17 10.58
C ASP A 102 -3.90 9.73 11.08
N VAL A 103 -3.98 8.75 10.18
CA VAL A 103 -3.76 7.33 10.48
C VAL A 103 -2.28 7.03 10.64
N VAL A 104 -1.44 7.41 9.67
CA VAL A 104 0.00 7.07 9.66
C VAL A 104 0.83 7.89 10.65
N SER A 105 0.23 8.88 11.32
CA SER A 105 0.85 9.58 12.44
C SER A 105 1.02 8.70 13.69
N ASN A 106 0.33 7.57 13.75
CA ASN A 106 0.51 6.54 14.77
C ASN A 106 1.50 5.47 14.26
N ASP A 107 2.62 5.26 14.93
CA ASP A 107 3.66 4.30 14.52
C ASP A 107 3.14 2.85 14.38
N ALA A 108 2.10 2.48 15.12
CA ALA A 108 1.48 1.17 15.06
C ALA A 108 0.37 1.03 14.01
N TRP A 109 0.13 2.06 13.17
CA TRP A 109 -1.02 2.14 12.27
C TRP A 109 -1.22 0.90 11.37
N ALA A 110 -0.13 0.24 10.97
CA ALA A 110 -0.16 -0.91 10.07
C ALA A 110 -0.06 -2.26 10.80
N THR A 111 0.18 -2.28 12.11
CA THR A 111 0.47 -3.51 12.88
C THR A 111 -0.53 -3.77 13.99
N ASP A 112 -1.41 -2.83 14.28
CA ASP A 112 -2.49 -2.96 15.26
C ASP A 112 -3.85 -2.88 14.54
N PRO A 113 -4.69 -3.94 14.63
CA PRO A 113 -6.01 -3.96 14.01
C PRO A 113 -6.91 -2.78 14.41
N SER A 114 -6.74 -2.26 15.63
CA SER A 114 -7.55 -1.14 16.14
C SER A 114 -7.24 0.21 15.47
N THR A 115 -6.07 0.31 14.84
CA THR A 115 -5.61 1.53 14.13
C THR A 115 -5.48 1.34 12.63
N TYR A 116 -5.66 0.10 12.15
CA TYR A 116 -5.56 -0.23 10.73
C TYR A 116 -6.75 0.31 9.94
N VAL A 117 -6.50 1.23 9.03
CA VAL A 117 -7.50 1.80 8.12
C VAL A 117 -7.05 1.60 6.67
N CYS A 118 -7.93 1.05 5.85
CA CYS A 118 -7.66 0.75 4.45
C CYS A 118 -8.88 1.05 3.58
N ASN A 119 -8.68 1.08 2.26
CA ASN A 119 -9.74 1.21 1.28
C ASN A 119 -9.85 -0.01 0.35
N GLY A 120 -9.20 -1.11 0.72
CA GLY A 120 -9.21 -2.38 -0.01
C GLY A 120 -10.41 -3.27 0.32
N PRO A 121 -10.49 -4.46 -0.33
CA PRO A 121 -11.62 -5.39 -0.18
C PRO A 121 -11.69 -6.06 1.19
N TYR A 122 -10.61 -6.06 1.95
CA TYR A 122 -10.53 -6.65 3.29
C TYR A 122 -9.93 -5.66 4.27
N THR A 123 -10.31 -5.79 5.55
CA THR A 123 -9.71 -5.09 6.68
C THR A 123 -9.15 -6.08 7.70
N MET A 124 -8.20 -5.65 8.52
CA MET A 124 -7.56 -6.50 9.51
C MET A 124 -8.46 -6.62 10.75
N GLU A 125 -8.90 -7.85 11.04
CA GLU A 125 -9.67 -8.16 12.26
C GLU A 125 -8.74 -8.45 13.45
N SER A 126 -7.69 -9.23 13.20
CA SER A 126 -6.72 -9.58 14.24
C SER A 126 -5.33 -9.85 13.65
N TRP A 127 -4.31 -9.66 14.47
CA TRP A 127 -2.95 -10.09 14.20
C TRP A 127 -2.34 -10.72 15.45
N GLU A 128 -2.25 -12.04 15.44
CA GLU A 128 -1.46 -12.79 16.41
C GLU A 128 -0.04 -12.93 15.87
N HIS A 129 0.87 -12.10 16.40
CA HIS A 129 2.25 -12.06 15.93
C HIS A 129 2.91 -13.44 15.97
N ASN A 130 3.64 -13.81 14.91
CA ASN A 130 4.25 -15.12 14.65
C ASN A 130 3.25 -16.30 14.56
N SER A 131 1.97 -16.04 14.36
CA SER A 131 0.91 -17.05 14.28
C SER A 131 0.01 -16.82 13.07
N VAL A 132 -0.91 -15.86 13.14
CA VAL A 132 -1.91 -15.65 12.10
C VAL A 132 -2.34 -14.18 11.99
N ILE A 133 -2.56 -13.72 10.76
CA ILE A 133 -3.30 -12.48 10.48
C ILE A 133 -4.66 -12.89 9.92
N THR A 134 -5.73 -12.42 10.55
CA THR A 134 -7.09 -12.62 10.08
C THR A 134 -7.60 -11.35 9.42
N LEU A 135 -7.98 -11.46 8.16
CA LEU A 135 -8.64 -10.39 7.42
C LEU A 135 -10.11 -10.75 7.23
N VAL A 136 -10.98 -9.74 7.36
CA VAL A 136 -12.41 -9.88 7.10
C VAL A 136 -12.83 -8.92 5.99
N LYS A 137 -13.87 -9.30 5.27
CA LYS A 137 -14.44 -8.50 4.18
C LYS A 137 -14.75 -7.08 4.65
N ASN A 138 -14.30 -6.10 3.90
CA ASN A 138 -14.59 -4.69 4.13
C ASN A 138 -15.93 -4.31 3.48
N PRO A 139 -16.99 -4.05 4.24
CA PRO A 139 -18.28 -3.68 3.68
C PRO A 139 -18.28 -2.31 3.00
N ASN A 140 -17.28 -1.48 3.29
CA ASN A 140 -17.10 -0.15 2.72
C ASN A 140 -16.28 -0.16 1.41
N PHE A 141 -15.80 -1.31 0.96
CA PHE A 141 -15.12 -1.43 -0.32
C PHE A 141 -16.09 -1.15 -1.47
N TYR A 142 -15.67 -0.35 -2.45
CA TYR A 142 -16.56 0.10 -3.53
C TYR A 142 -17.21 -1.04 -4.35
N ASP A 143 -16.58 -2.21 -4.40
CA ASP A 143 -17.06 -3.43 -5.07
C ASP A 143 -17.34 -4.57 -4.08
N ALA A 144 -17.74 -4.24 -2.84
CA ALA A 144 -17.94 -5.22 -1.78
C ALA A 144 -18.91 -6.36 -2.16
N ASN A 145 -19.88 -6.08 -3.03
CA ASN A 145 -20.84 -7.09 -3.49
C ASN A 145 -20.21 -8.19 -4.39
N GLU A 146 -19.08 -7.90 -5.01
CA GLU A 146 -18.33 -8.86 -5.83
C GLU A 146 -17.40 -9.74 -4.98
N ILE A 147 -17.16 -9.37 -3.72
CA ILE A 147 -16.31 -10.13 -2.81
C ILE A 147 -17.13 -11.25 -2.19
N THR A 148 -16.78 -12.49 -2.52
CA THR A 148 -17.49 -13.70 -2.05
C THR A 148 -16.86 -14.33 -0.82
N MET A 149 -15.55 -14.16 -0.61
CA MET A 149 -14.83 -14.67 0.56
C MET A 149 -15.03 -13.72 1.74
N GLU A 150 -15.56 -14.23 2.85
CA GLU A 150 -15.84 -13.40 4.04
C GLU A 150 -14.58 -13.21 4.90
N THR A 151 -13.70 -14.22 4.95
CA THR A 151 -12.50 -14.22 5.81
C THR A 151 -11.31 -14.81 5.08
N ILE A 152 -10.13 -14.25 5.31
CA ILE A 152 -8.84 -14.78 4.85
C ILE A 152 -7.91 -14.86 6.06
N ASN A 153 -7.33 -16.05 6.28
CA ASN A 153 -6.32 -16.26 7.32
C ASN A 153 -4.95 -16.43 6.68
N PHE A 154 -4.00 -15.57 7.05
CA PHE A 154 -2.59 -15.70 6.68
C PHE A 154 -1.83 -16.32 7.85
N TYR A 155 -1.53 -17.61 7.77
CA TYR A 155 -0.70 -18.30 8.74
C TYR A 155 0.76 -17.95 8.54
N LEU A 156 1.39 -17.40 9.57
CA LEU A 156 2.77 -16.92 9.54
C LEU A 156 3.71 -18.10 9.86
N SER A 157 4.21 -18.76 8.85
CA SER A 157 5.14 -19.91 8.95
C SER A 157 6.26 -19.75 7.94
N ASP A 158 7.48 -20.10 8.33
CA ASP A 158 8.66 -20.20 7.48
C ASP A 158 9.11 -21.68 7.27
N ASP A 159 8.31 -22.64 7.76
CA ASP A 159 8.56 -24.08 7.60
C ASP A 159 7.76 -24.65 6.41
N ALA A 160 8.44 -24.78 5.26
CA ALA A 160 7.86 -25.32 4.04
C ALA A 160 7.31 -26.75 4.19
N ASN A 161 7.87 -27.60 5.08
CA ASN A 161 7.34 -28.95 5.33
C ASN A 161 6.01 -28.88 6.09
N ASN A 162 5.90 -27.96 7.06
CA ASN A 162 4.65 -27.70 7.78
C ASN A 162 3.58 -27.18 6.82
N MET A 163 3.92 -26.18 5.97
CA MET A 163 3.02 -25.65 4.96
C MET A 163 2.47 -26.75 4.05
N LEU A 164 3.37 -27.57 3.49
CA LEU A 164 2.98 -28.67 2.59
C LEU A 164 2.11 -29.71 3.29
N SER A 165 2.39 -30.01 4.56
CA SER A 165 1.57 -30.94 5.36
C SER A 165 0.15 -30.44 5.55
N ASN A 166 -0.02 -29.17 5.96
CA ASN A 166 -1.33 -28.55 6.13
C ASN A 166 -2.11 -28.47 4.80
N PHE A 167 -1.42 -28.16 3.70
CA PHE A 167 -2.03 -28.14 2.36
C PHE A 167 -2.49 -29.56 1.95
N LYS A 168 -1.65 -30.59 2.10
CA LYS A 168 -2.01 -31.98 1.78
C LYS A 168 -3.16 -32.51 2.62
N ASN A 169 -3.29 -32.07 3.87
CA ASN A 169 -4.37 -32.44 4.77
C ASN A 169 -5.69 -31.68 4.46
N GLY A 170 -5.63 -30.61 3.68
CA GLY A 170 -6.79 -29.74 3.39
C GLY A 170 -7.09 -28.72 4.50
N ASP A 171 -6.11 -28.45 5.38
CA ASP A 171 -6.23 -27.44 6.43
C ASP A 171 -5.96 -26.04 5.88
N TRP A 172 -5.12 -25.94 4.83
CA TRP A 172 -4.79 -24.72 4.10
C TRP A 172 -5.09 -24.86 2.62
N GLU A 173 -5.65 -23.83 2.00
CA GLU A 173 -6.06 -23.81 0.59
C GLU A 173 -4.94 -23.35 -0.36
N LEU A 174 -3.97 -22.58 0.18
CA LEU A 174 -2.85 -22.04 -0.58
C LEU A 174 -1.58 -22.08 0.28
N ILE A 175 -0.45 -22.36 -0.34
CA ILE A 175 0.89 -22.21 0.24
C ILE A 175 1.78 -21.51 -0.78
N ASP A 176 2.74 -20.73 -0.32
CA ASP A 176 3.64 -19.93 -1.16
C ASP A 176 5.01 -20.59 -1.36
N ASP A 177 5.33 -21.64 -0.58
CA ASP A 177 6.57 -22.40 -0.72
C ASP A 177 6.33 -23.91 -0.62
N VAL A 178 7.16 -24.67 -1.34
CA VAL A 178 7.17 -26.14 -1.35
C VAL A 178 8.61 -26.63 -1.17
N PRO A 179 8.87 -27.59 -0.26
CA PRO A 179 10.21 -28.16 -0.11
C PRO A 179 10.76 -28.69 -1.43
N THR A 180 11.99 -28.33 -1.78
CA THR A 180 12.58 -28.66 -3.08
C THR A 180 12.66 -30.16 -3.37
N ASN A 181 12.76 -30.99 -2.33
CA ASN A 181 12.75 -32.45 -2.43
C ASN A 181 11.38 -33.07 -2.72
N GLU A 182 10.31 -32.28 -2.62
CA GLU A 182 8.92 -32.66 -2.91
C GLU A 182 8.47 -32.23 -4.31
N ILE A 183 9.29 -31.45 -5.02
CA ILE A 183 9.06 -31.04 -6.40
C ILE A 183 9.50 -32.16 -7.33
N THR A 184 8.57 -32.93 -7.93
CA THR A 184 8.82 -34.03 -8.87
C THR A 184 8.22 -33.77 -10.23
#